data_03c1f2201ea7b5ef17cc5e970d7d69f9
#
_entry.id   03c1f2201ea7b5ef17cc5e970d7d69f9
#
_cell.length_a   1.000
_cell.length_b   1.000
_cell.length_c   1.000
_cell.angle_alpha   90.00
_cell.angle_beta   90.00
_cell.angle_gamma   90.00
#
_symmetry.space_group_name_H-M   'P 1'
#
loop_
_entity.id
_entity.type
_entity.pdbx_description
1 polymer ?
#
loop_
_entity_poly.entity_id
_entity_poly.type
_entity_poly.pdbx_seq_one_letter_code
_entity_poly.pdbx_strand_id
1 'polypeptide(L)'
;MPKDQCRDYSYESEHFILRQVKKEDAPELLRCYSDPAAVELMNSDNCVNGFLFQTLEEMERAIHFWNNDVWAYARHAVIDRASGEAVGTLEVFGGDTGVLRVDLRRDYERPEVLRELYTLAVERFPGDFPMGAMVTKAVSEAVARREVLKELGFSGPEGFREYEDYYRKAFPTVRRELGIAYCGLACCICSENAGCPGCKQNGCAAYAECANYGCVTGRELEGCWECREFPCGRGLLQKPKARAFAAFAKEHGVERLMDCLERNQRAGIVYHYPGGFTGDYDLPTEEEVLDLLENGRR
;
A
#
# COMPACT_ATOMS: atom_id res chain seq x y z
N MET A 1 -3.65 4.50 -16.21
CA MET A 1 -4.95 5.06 -15.76
C MET A 1 -5.31 6.25 -16.64
N PRO A 2 -6.58 6.48 -16.98
CA PRO A 2 -7.02 7.69 -17.65
C PRO A 2 -6.77 8.90 -16.73
N LYS A 3 -6.33 10.02 -17.32
CA LYS A 3 -5.94 11.27 -16.64
C LYS A 3 -6.99 11.87 -15.69
N ASP A 4 -8.27 11.58 -15.92
CA ASP A 4 -9.37 12.20 -15.21
C ASP A 4 -9.70 11.56 -13.85
N GLN A 5 -9.19 10.36 -13.57
CA GLN A 5 -9.50 9.63 -12.33
C GLN A 5 -8.58 9.96 -11.14
N CYS A 6 -7.38 10.50 -11.36
CA CYS A 6 -6.44 10.80 -10.25
C CYS A 6 -6.68 12.16 -9.57
N ARG A 7 -7.56 13.01 -10.10
CA ARG A 7 -7.72 14.40 -9.64
C ARG A 7 -8.75 14.58 -8.53
N ASP A 8 -9.69 13.66 -8.37
CA ASP A 8 -10.83 13.81 -7.46
C ASP A 8 -10.66 13.13 -6.10
N TYR A 9 -9.50 12.52 -5.85
CA TYR A 9 -9.27 11.90 -4.55
C TYR A 9 -9.09 12.95 -3.46
N SER A 10 -9.92 12.85 -2.43
CA SER A 10 -9.81 13.60 -1.19
C SER A 10 -9.65 12.62 -0.05
N TYR A 11 -8.74 12.92 0.86
CA TYR A 11 -8.48 12.07 2.03
C TYR A 11 -8.63 12.92 3.28
N GLU A 12 -9.11 12.28 4.33
CA GLU A 12 -9.26 12.92 5.64
C GLU A 12 -8.56 12.09 6.71
N SER A 13 -7.90 12.78 7.62
CA SER A 13 -7.39 12.26 8.86
C SER A 13 -7.94 13.06 10.04
N GLU A 14 -7.46 12.83 11.24
CA GLU A 14 -7.93 13.52 12.43
C GLU A 14 -7.76 15.03 12.34
N HIS A 15 -6.57 15.48 11.90
CA HIS A 15 -6.20 16.90 11.89
C HIS A 15 -6.08 17.49 10.48
N PHE A 16 -6.07 16.68 9.41
CA PHE A 16 -5.81 17.17 8.06
C PHE A 16 -6.85 16.71 7.05
N ILE A 17 -7.03 17.56 6.01
CA ILE A 17 -7.73 17.22 4.78
C ILE A 17 -6.72 17.32 3.65
N LEU A 18 -6.60 16.24 2.86
CA LEU A 18 -5.86 16.25 1.61
C LEU A 18 -6.85 16.39 0.46
N ARG A 19 -6.71 17.43 -0.33
CA ARG A 19 -7.53 17.69 -1.52
C ARG A 19 -6.68 18.25 -2.64
N GLN A 20 -7.18 18.22 -3.86
CA GLN A 20 -6.48 18.85 -4.97
C GLN A 20 -6.04 20.29 -4.62
N VAL A 21 -4.79 20.62 -4.96
CA VAL A 21 -4.26 21.97 -4.81
C VAL A 21 -5.06 22.94 -5.67
N LYS A 22 -5.45 24.08 -5.12
CA LYS A 22 -6.17 25.15 -5.82
C LYS A 22 -5.33 26.40 -5.92
N LYS A 23 -5.66 27.27 -6.88
CA LYS A 23 -4.98 28.56 -7.05
C LYS A 23 -5.05 29.42 -5.79
N GLU A 24 -6.19 29.35 -5.08
CA GLU A 24 -6.47 30.08 -3.85
C GLU A 24 -5.52 29.70 -2.68
N ASP A 25 -4.89 28.51 -2.76
CA ASP A 25 -3.91 28.06 -1.77
C ASP A 25 -2.54 28.73 -1.93
N ALA A 26 -2.29 29.44 -3.04
CA ALA A 26 -1.00 29.98 -3.37
C ALA A 26 -0.38 30.91 -2.31
N PRO A 27 -1.13 31.84 -1.65
CA PRO A 27 -0.56 32.68 -0.61
C PRO A 27 -0.02 31.89 0.60
N GLU A 28 -0.72 30.82 0.97
CA GLU A 28 -0.37 29.98 2.11
C GLU A 28 0.75 29.01 1.77
N LEU A 29 0.71 28.40 0.60
CA LEU A 29 1.77 27.55 0.08
C LEU A 29 3.07 28.35 -0.18
N LEU A 30 2.98 29.61 -0.57
CA LEU A 30 4.17 30.45 -0.70
C LEU A 30 4.92 30.56 0.64
N ARG A 31 4.24 30.66 1.77
CA ARG A 31 4.89 30.64 3.09
C ARG A 31 5.67 29.36 3.37
N CYS A 32 5.22 28.25 2.81
CA CYS A 32 5.88 26.96 2.90
C CYS A 32 7.12 26.93 1.98
N TYR A 33 6.96 27.29 0.72
CA TYR A 33 7.98 27.15 -0.33
C TYR A 33 8.92 28.35 -0.46
N SER A 34 8.72 29.44 0.28
CA SER A 34 9.67 30.58 0.38
C SER A 34 10.60 30.51 1.60
N ASP A 35 10.37 29.57 2.51
CA ASP A 35 11.22 29.34 3.67
C ASP A 35 12.37 28.38 3.31
N PRO A 36 13.64 28.86 3.25
CA PRO A 36 14.77 27.99 2.95
C PRO A 36 14.90 26.81 3.92
N ALA A 37 14.57 27.01 5.21
CA ALA A 37 14.68 25.96 6.21
C ALA A 37 13.60 24.86 6.05
N ALA A 38 12.45 25.20 5.47
CA ALA A 38 11.45 24.21 5.09
C ALA A 38 11.88 23.48 3.81
N VAL A 39 12.32 24.22 2.79
CA VAL A 39 12.71 23.68 1.48
C VAL A 39 13.90 22.72 1.58
N GLU A 40 14.84 22.96 2.50
CA GLU A 40 15.95 22.05 2.76
C GLU A 40 15.51 20.62 3.14
N LEU A 41 14.34 20.48 3.76
CA LEU A 41 13.78 19.19 4.17
C LEU A 41 12.89 18.55 3.11
N MET A 42 12.61 19.25 2.00
CA MET A 42 11.74 18.77 0.92
C MET A 42 12.51 17.92 -0.08
N ASN A 43 11.77 17.09 -0.81
CA ASN A 43 12.33 16.35 -1.93
C ASN A 43 12.22 17.16 -3.23
N SER A 44 13.29 17.87 -3.58
CA SER A 44 13.40 18.63 -4.83
C SER A 44 14.06 17.87 -5.98
N ASP A 45 14.33 16.58 -5.83
CA ASP A 45 14.93 15.74 -6.87
C ASP A 45 14.07 15.77 -8.13
N ASN A 46 14.70 15.84 -9.31
CA ASN A 46 14.06 16.02 -10.61
C ASN A 46 13.34 17.37 -10.82
N CYS A 47 13.51 18.35 -9.94
CA CYS A 47 12.94 19.69 -10.10
C CYS A 47 13.97 20.62 -10.71
N VAL A 48 13.69 21.18 -11.89
CA VAL A 48 14.63 22.01 -12.68
C VAL A 48 15.10 23.25 -11.91
N ASN A 49 14.21 23.85 -11.10
CA ASN A 49 14.48 25.10 -10.36
C ASN A 49 14.45 24.92 -8.84
N GLY A 50 14.43 23.68 -8.35
CA GLY A 50 14.19 23.41 -6.92
C GLY A 50 12.77 23.83 -6.49
N PHE A 51 12.57 24.01 -5.19
CA PHE A 51 11.27 24.36 -4.60
C PHE A 51 11.27 25.72 -3.89
N LEU A 52 12.31 26.54 -4.04
CA LEU A 52 12.35 27.85 -3.41
C LEU A 52 11.66 28.89 -4.32
N PHE A 53 10.42 29.25 -3.99
CA PHE A 53 9.64 30.26 -4.67
C PHE A 53 9.70 31.58 -3.90
N GLN A 54 9.81 32.73 -4.63
CA GLN A 54 9.98 34.05 -4.03
C GLN A 54 8.73 34.92 -4.15
N THR A 55 7.88 34.61 -5.12
CA THR A 55 6.72 35.44 -5.44
C THR A 55 5.44 34.64 -5.54
N LEU A 56 4.31 35.32 -5.31
CA LEU A 56 2.98 34.72 -5.49
C LEU A 56 2.78 34.21 -6.92
N GLU A 57 3.28 34.96 -7.91
CA GLU A 57 3.16 34.58 -9.32
C GLU A 57 3.92 33.27 -9.62
N GLU A 58 5.10 33.08 -9.03
CA GLU A 58 5.83 31.81 -9.17
C GLU A 58 5.07 30.65 -8.54
N MET A 59 4.46 30.86 -7.37
CA MET A 59 3.65 29.84 -6.70
C MET A 59 2.39 29.51 -7.50
N GLU A 60 1.70 30.51 -8.04
CA GLU A 60 0.54 30.30 -8.90
C GLU A 60 0.89 29.53 -10.19
N ARG A 61 2.06 29.83 -10.80
CA ARG A 61 2.57 29.08 -11.95
C ARG A 61 2.89 27.64 -11.60
N ALA A 62 3.48 27.39 -10.43
CA ALA A 62 3.76 26.05 -9.95
C ALA A 62 2.45 25.25 -9.75
N ILE A 63 1.45 25.83 -9.11
CA ILE A 63 0.14 25.22 -8.94
C ILE A 63 -0.52 24.92 -10.28
N HIS A 64 -0.45 25.86 -11.22
CA HIS A 64 -0.98 25.65 -12.57
C HIS A 64 -0.27 24.47 -13.25
N PHE A 65 1.05 24.39 -13.19
CA PHE A 65 1.83 23.27 -13.72
C PHE A 65 1.41 21.95 -13.06
N TRP A 66 1.34 21.88 -11.73
CA TRP A 66 0.94 20.68 -10.99
C TRP A 66 -0.43 20.16 -11.40
N ASN A 67 -1.38 21.06 -11.66
CA ASN A 67 -2.75 20.69 -12.06
C ASN A 67 -2.90 20.31 -13.54
N ASN A 68 -1.97 20.73 -14.40
CA ASN A 68 -2.04 20.52 -15.84
C ASN A 68 -0.98 19.55 -16.37
N ASP A 69 -0.06 19.08 -15.52
CA ASP A 69 0.98 18.16 -15.93
C ASP A 69 0.38 16.84 -16.43
N VAL A 70 1.02 16.33 -17.49
CA VAL A 70 0.57 15.19 -18.30
C VAL A 70 0.87 13.85 -17.63
N TRP A 71 1.72 13.86 -16.60
CA TRP A 71 2.16 12.67 -15.88
C TRP A 71 1.16 12.32 -14.78
N ALA A 72 1.09 11.04 -14.43
CA ALA A 72 0.19 10.51 -13.41
C ALA A 72 0.59 11.00 -12.00
N TYR A 73 0.36 12.27 -11.72
CA TYR A 73 0.56 12.86 -10.42
C TYR A 73 -0.76 13.02 -9.67
N ALA A 74 -0.72 12.71 -8.39
CA ALA A 74 -1.72 13.20 -7.46
C ALA A 74 -1.02 14.10 -6.45
N ARG A 75 -1.12 15.41 -6.62
CA ARG A 75 -0.63 16.40 -5.67
C ARG A 75 -1.80 17.02 -4.92
N HIS A 76 -1.79 16.87 -3.61
CA HIS A 76 -2.82 17.33 -2.70
C HIS A 76 -2.27 18.48 -1.85
N ALA A 77 -3.05 19.52 -1.63
CA ALA A 77 -2.81 20.47 -0.55
C ALA A 77 -3.12 19.78 0.79
N VAL A 78 -2.24 19.96 1.75
CA VAL A 78 -2.44 19.55 3.14
C VAL A 78 -3.11 20.70 3.88
N ILE A 79 -4.40 20.55 4.17
CA ILE A 79 -5.19 21.56 4.86
C ILE A 79 -5.27 21.22 6.33
N ASP A 80 -4.81 22.09 7.21
CA ASP A 80 -5.01 21.96 8.65
C ASP A 80 -6.48 22.24 8.98
N ARG A 81 -7.17 21.28 9.58
CA ARG A 81 -8.61 21.37 9.88
C ARG A 81 -8.91 22.47 10.91
N ALA A 82 -7.97 22.80 11.79
CA ALA A 82 -8.17 23.79 12.84
C ALA A 82 -8.11 25.22 12.31
N SER A 83 -7.18 25.50 11.39
CA SER A 83 -6.99 26.85 10.82
C SER A 83 -7.68 27.03 9.47
N GLY A 84 -7.91 25.94 8.73
CA GLY A 84 -8.34 25.95 7.33
C GLY A 84 -7.24 26.31 6.36
N GLU A 85 -5.99 26.51 6.81
CA GLU A 85 -4.86 26.92 5.98
C GLU A 85 -4.22 25.72 5.25
N ALA A 86 -3.70 25.96 4.04
CA ALA A 86 -2.83 25.05 3.34
C ALA A 86 -1.41 25.12 3.93
N VAL A 87 -1.00 24.09 4.66
CA VAL A 87 0.28 24.04 5.39
C VAL A 87 1.38 23.30 4.65
N GLY A 88 1.08 22.82 3.45
CA GLY A 88 2.03 22.11 2.60
C GLY A 88 1.35 21.33 1.49
N THR A 89 2.11 20.44 0.85
CA THR A 89 1.56 19.51 -0.14
C THR A 89 2.03 18.08 0.12
N LEU A 90 1.23 17.14 -0.34
CA LEU A 90 1.54 15.73 -0.38
C LEU A 90 1.32 15.21 -1.80
N GLU A 91 2.34 14.59 -2.39
CA GLU A 91 2.34 14.11 -3.77
C GLU A 91 2.74 12.65 -3.84
N VAL A 92 2.10 11.90 -4.71
CA VAL A 92 2.56 10.58 -5.13
C VAL A 92 2.62 10.49 -6.65
N PHE A 93 3.71 9.95 -7.18
CA PHE A 93 3.90 9.72 -8.60
C PHE A 93 4.79 8.51 -8.86
N GLY A 94 4.83 8.05 -10.09
CA GLY A 94 5.62 6.89 -10.51
C GLY A 94 4.73 5.74 -10.95
N GLY A 95 5.32 4.54 -11.01
CA GLY A 95 4.64 3.31 -11.42
C GLY A 95 4.64 2.29 -10.28
N ASP A 96 5.19 1.09 -10.55
CA ASP A 96 5.31 0.02 -9.55
C ASP A 96 6.08 0.46 -8.28
N THR A 97 7.02 1.39 -8.41
CA THR A 97 7.59 2.10 -7.26
C THR A 97 7.08 3.54 -7.27
N GLY A 98 6.17 3.85 -6.35
CA GLY A 98 5.63 5.20 -6.16
C GLY A 98 6.61 6.07 -5.38
N VAL A 99 6.83 7.31 -5.83
CA VAL A 99 7.60 8.32 -5.09
C VAL A 99 6.63 9.20 -4.32
N LEU A 100 6.75 9.19 -3.00
CA LEU A 100 5.99 10.05 -2.11
C LEU A 100 6.81 11.29 -1.75
N ARG A 101 6.24 12.47 -1.96
CA ARG A 101 6.76 13.74 -1.47
C ARG A 101 5.81 14.31 -0.42
N VAL A 102 6.38 14.77 0.68
CA VAL A 102 5.66 15.46 1.76
C VAL A 102 6.39 16.77 2.00
N ASP A 103 5.83 17.84 1.50
CA ASP A 103 6.40 19.18 1.59
C ASP A 103 5.58 19.99 2.59
N LEU A 104 6.17 20.39 3.71
CA LEU A 104 5.46 21.04 4.81
C LEU A 104 6.11 22.38 5.17
N ARG A 105 5.28 23.29 5.64
CA ARG A 105 5.74 24.48 6.36
C ARG A 105 6.57 24.05 7.58
N ARG A 106 7.62 24.77 7.90
CA ARG A 106 8.63 24.36 8.89
C ARG A 106 8.06 24.04 10.27
N ASP A 107 7.04 24.76 10.73
CA ASP A 107 6.38 24.54 12.00
C ASP A 107 5.47 23.28 12.02
N TYR A 108 5.22 22.68 10.86
CA TYR A 108 4.50 21.39 10.71
C TYR A 108 5.45 20.20 10.52
N GLU A 109 6.76 20.41 10.43
CA GLU A 109 7.74 19.32 10.38
C GLU A 109 7.97 18.73 11.78
N ARG A 110 6.92 18.13 12.33
CA ARG A 110 6.87 17.55 13.68
C ARG A 110 6.48 16.08 13.62
N PRO A 111 6.98 15.23 14.56
CA PRO A 111 6.73 13.78 14.51
C PRO A 111 5.26 13.40 14.43
N GLU A 112 4.38 14.06 15.18
CA GLU A 112 2.95 13.78 15.20
C GLU A 112 2.28 14.06 13.85
N VAL A 113 2.60 15.19 13.21
CA VAL A 113 2.09 15.58 11.89
C VAL A 113 2.60 14.63 10.82
N LEU A 114 3.90 14.38 10.81
CA LEU A 114 4.54 13.47 9.86
C LEU A 114 3.98 12.04 9.99
N ARG A 115 3.79 11.56 11.21
CA ARG A 115 3.21 10.24 11.46
C ARG A 115 1.80 10.15 10.87
N GLU A 116 0.95 11.14 11.11
CA GLU A 116 -0.41 11.16 10.60
C GLU A 116 -0.45 11.16 9.06
N LEU A 117 0.33 12.03 8.42
CA LEU A 117 0.37 12.14 6.96
C LEU A 117 0.99 10.92 6.28
N TYR A 118 2.10 10.39 6.81
CA TYR A 118 2.72 9.18 6.26
C TYR A 118 1.84 7.94 6.48
N THR A 119 1.16 7.82 7.63
CA THR A 119 0.21 6.73 7.89
C THR A 119 -0.92 6.77 6.87
N LEU A 120 -1.54 7.93 6.68
CA LEU A 120 -2.59 8.11 5.69
C LEU A 120 -2.12 7.72 4.27
N ALA A 121 -0.92 8.16 3.87
CA ALA A 121 -0.37 7.81 2.56
C ALA A 121 -0.12 6.30 2.40
N VAL A 122 0.45 5.65 3.41
CA VAL A 122 0.73 4.21 3.42
C VAL A 122 -0.54 3.38 3.35
N GLU A 123 -1.60 3.80 4.05
CA GLU A 123 -2.86 3.05 4.13
C GLU A 123 -3.76 3.25 2.90
N ARG A 124 -3.74 4.43 2.31
CA ARG A 124 -4.70 4.80 1.25
C ARG A 124 -4.12 4.70 -0.16
N PHE A 125 -2.91 5.23 -0.37
CA PHE A 125 -2.37 5.38 -1.72
C PHE A 125 -2.14 4.07 -2.48
N PRO A 126 -1.68 2.95 -1.87
CA PRO A 126 -1.55 1.70 -2.61
C PRO A 126 -2.87 1.14 -3.14
N GLY A 127 -4.00 1.56 -2.56
CA GLY A 127 -5.34 1.24 -3.03
C GLY A 127 -5.76 2.01 -4.27
N ASP A 128 -5.43 3.29 -4.29
CA ASP A 128 -5.85 4.21 -5.35
C ASP A 128 -4.79 4.34 -6.46
N PHE A 129 -3.52 4.16 -6.09
CA PHE A 129 -2.37 4.18 -6.99
C PHE A 129 -1.64 2.83 -6.92
N PRO A 130 -1.91 1.90 -7.85
CA PRO A 130 -1.28 0.57 -7.84
C PRO A 130 0.24 0.66 -7.82
N MET A 131 0.86 0.20 -6.75
CA MET A 131 2.31 0.20 -6.56
C MET A 131 2.76 -0.99 -5.71
N GLY A 132 3.90 -1.58 -6.06
CA GLY A 132 4.54 -2.64 -5.28
C GLY A 132 5.47 -2.11 -4.18
N ALA A 133 5.83 -0.82 -4.24
CA ALA A 133 6.61 -0.16 -3.22
C ALA A 133 6.38 1.36 -3.23
N MET A 134 6.62 1.99 -2.09
CA MET A 134 6.67 3.44 -1.94
C MET A 134 8.07 3.85 -1.49
N VAL A 135 8.61 4.89 -2.08
CA VAL A 135 9.87 5.50 -1.65
C VAL A 135 9.65 6.98 -1.32
N THR A 136 10.36 7.49 -0.33
CA THR A 136 10.32 8.89 0.07
C THR A 136 11.70 9.34 0.55
N LYS A 137 12.08 10.57 0.23
CA LYS A 137 13.38 11.13 0.63
C LYS A 137 13.28 11.75 2.02
N ALA A 138 14.32 11.49 2.84
CA ALA A 138 14.51 12.16 4.13
C ALA A 138 16.01 12.40 4.36
N VAL A 139 16.45 13.62 4.08
CA VAL A 139 17.84 14.06 4.28
C VAL A 139 18.29 13.91 5.74
N SER A 140 19.59 13.92 5.99
CA SER A 140 20.14 13.69 7.36
C SER A 140 19.60 14.66 8.40
N GLU A 141 19.31 15.89 8.01
CA GLU A 141 18.78 16.97 8.84
C GLU A 141 17.31 16.79 9.22
N ALA A 142 16.56 15.98 8.43
CA ALA A 142 15.16 15.69 8.67
C ALA A 142 14.97 14.59 9.73
N VAL A 143 15.49 14.79 10.94
CA VAL A 143 15.54 13.77 12.01
C VAL A 143 14.16 13.22 12.35
N ALA A 144 13.18 14.09 12.57
CA ALA A 144 11.81 13.70 12.90
C ALA A 144 11.19 12.83 11.80
N ARG A 145 11.41 13.18 10.53
CA ARG A 145 10.93 12.43 9.36
C ARG A 145 11.55 11.04 9.32
N ARG A 146 12.86 10.96 9.51
CA ARG A 146 13.59 9.66 9.50
C ARG A 146 13.14 8.72 10.62
N GLU A 147 12.86 9.24 11.81
CA GLU A 147 12.33 8.46 12.93
C GLU A 147 10.95 7.92 12.60
N VAL A 148 10.02 8.77 12.16
CA VAL A 148 8.66 8.37 11.78
C VAL A 148 8.65 7.34 10.65
N LEU A 149 9.49 7.51 9.63
CA LEU A 149 9.59 6.53 8.54
C LEU A 149 10.01 5.15 9.05
N LYS A 150 10.99 5.09 9.98
CA LYS A 150 11.40 3.82 10.60
C LYS A 150 10.28 3.20 11.44
N GLU A 151 9.57 4.00 12.24
CA GLU A 151 8.41 3.55 13.02
C GLU A 151 7.33 2.93 12.11
N LEU A 152 7.12 3.51 10.93
CA LEU A 152 6.16 3.03 9.93
C LEU A 152 6.70 1.87 9.08
N GLY A 153 7.88 1.34 9.39
CA GLY A 153 8.46 0.18 8.72
C GLY A 153 9.06 0.46 7.35
N PHE A 154 9.49 1.69 7.09
CA PHE A 154 10.35 1.99 5.95
C PHE A 154 11.78 1.56 6.27
N SER A 155 12.44 0.89 5.33
CA SER A 155 13.88 0.62 5.34
C SER A 155 14.64 1.77 4.69
N GLY A 156 15.89 1.98 5.11
CA GLY A 156 16.75 3.02 4.54
C GLY A 156 17.60 3.74 5.59
N PRO A 157 18.40 4.73 5.22
CA PRO A 157 18.46 5.33 3.89
C PRO A 157 19.14 4.42 2.85
N GLU A 158 18.70 4.51 1.59
CA GLU A 158 19.28 3.80 0.45
C GLU A 158 19.31 4.70 -0.79
N GLY A 159 20.06 4.31 -1.82
CA GLY A 159 20.02 4.97 -3.12
C GLY A 159 18.73 4.61 -3.88
N PHE A 160 18.14 5.59 -4.54
CA PHE A 160 17.03 5.41 -5.47
C PHE A 160 17.29 6.17 -6.76
N ARG A 161 17.49 5.46 -7.88
CA ARG A 161 18.02 6.00 -9.14
C ARG A 161 19.41 6.62 -8.89
N GLU A 162 19.60 7.89 -9.30
CA GLU A 162 20.82 8.68 -9.08
C GLU A 162 20.85 9.48 -7.77
N TYR A 163 19.82 9.33 -6.93
CA TYR A 163 19.65 10.09 -5.70
C TYR A 163 19.84 9.24 -4.45
N GLU A 164 20.26 9.88 -3.37
CA GLU A 164 20.50 9.27 -2.06
C GLU A 164 19.40 9.66 -1.06
N ASP A 165 19.51 9.15 0.17
CA ASP A 165 18.62 9.45 1.30
C ASP A 165 17.17 9.01 1.13
N TYR A 166 16.90 7.98 0.31
CA TYR A 166 15.57 7.42 0.18
C TYR A 166 15.29 6.35 1.22
N TYR A 167 14.06 6.34 1.66
CA TYR A 167 13.46 5.31 2.51
C TYR A 167 12.41 4.57 1.71
N ARG A 168 12.38 3.25 1.83
CA ARG A 168 11.52 2.37 1.04
C ARG A 168 10.58 1.56 1.92
N LYS A 169 9.31 1.51 1.54
CA LYS A 169 8.32 0.57 2.06
C LYS A 169 7.79 -0.27 0.92
N ALA A 170 8.02 -1.58 0.98
CA ALA A 170 7.43 -2.52 0.04
C ALA A 170 5.97 -2.82 0.43
N PHE A 171 5.12 -2.92 -0.57
CA PHE A 171 3.75 -3.40 -0.43
C PHE A 171 3.67 -4.79 -1.04
N PRO A 172 3.16 -5.77 -0.31
CA PRO A 172 3.00 -7.10 -0.84
C PRO A 172 2.12 -7.08 -2.08
N THR A 173 2.60 -7.64 -3.18
CA THR A 173 1.86 -7.69 -4.45
C THR A 173 0.89 -8.85 -4.41
N VAL A 174 -0.40 -8.58 -4.63
CA VAL A 174 -1.41 -9.62 -4.84
C VAL A 174 -1.35 -10.08 -6.30
N ARG A 175 -0.99 -11.35 -6.51
CA ARG A 175 -0.94 -11.99 -7.82
C ARG A 175 -2.26 -12.75 -8.06
N ARG A 176 -3.32 -12.02 -8.36
CA ARG A 176 -4.67 -12.60 -8.51
C ARG A 176 -4.72 -13.72 -9.55
N GLU A 177 -3.86 -13.69 -10.55
CA GLU A 177 -3.72 -14.72 -11.58
C GLU A 177 -3.32 -16.10 -11.02
N LEU A 178 -2.69 -16.14 -9.85
CA LEU A 178 -2.36 -17.39 -9.17
C LEU A 178 -3.54 -17.97 -8.37
N GLY A 179 -4.53 -17.14 -8.07
CA GLY A 179 -5.79 -17.54 -7.45
C GLY A 179 -5.64 -18.21 -6.09
N ILE A 180 -6.61 -19.09 -5.82
CA ILE A 180 -6.67 -19.91 -4.62
C ILE A 180 -6.33 -21.37 -5.01
N ALA A 181 -5.46 -22.00 -4.22
CA ALA A 181 -5.08 -23.40 -4.39
C ALA A 181 -6.29 -24.34 -4.21
N TYR A 182 -6.24 -25.53 -4.76
CA TYR A 182 -7.31 -26.53 -4.65
C TYR A 182 -7.75 -26.82 -3.19
N CYS A 183 -6.85 -26.69 -2.22
CA CYS A 183 -7.13 -26.88 -0.79
C CYS A 183 -7.61 -25.62 -0.06
N GLY A 184 -7.75 -24.49 -0.73
CA GLY A 184 -8.14 -23.21 -0.12
C GLY A 184 -6.97 -22.28 0.21
N LEU A 185 -5.72 -22.73 0.20
CA LEU A 185 -4.57 -21.82 0.46
C LEU A 185 -4.44 -20.74 -0.61
N ALA A 186 -4.05 -19.54 -0.19
CA ALA A 186 -4.01 -18.37 -1.04
C ALA A 186 -2.68 -18.25 -1.81
N CYS A 187 -2.60 -18.83 -3.01
CA CYS A 187 -1.45 -18.66 -3.89
C CYS A 187 -1.26 -17.21 -4.31
N CYS A 188 -2.34 -16.45 -4.43
CA CYS A 188 -2.35 -15.05 -4.86
C CYS A 188 -1.57 -14.09 -3.95
N ILE A 189 -1.39 -14.43 -2.67
CA ILE A 189 -0.64 -13.62 -1.68
C ILE A 189 0.54 -14.39 -1.07
N CYS A 190 0.93 -15.52 -1.65
CA CYS A 190 2.08 -16.29 -1.18
C CYS A 190 3.39 -15.59 -1.57
N SER A 191 4.20 -15.20 -0.58
CA SER A 191 5.48 -14.51 -0.77
C SER A 191 6.68 -15.46 -0.79
N GLU A 192 6.58 -16.64 -0.18
CA GLU A 192 7.72 -17.52 0.08
C GLU A 192 8.13 -18.39 -1.13
N ASN A 193 7.30 -18.46 -2.15
CA ASN A 193 7.59 -19.20 -3.38
C ASN A 193 7.77 -18.24 -4.56
N ALA A 194 8.85 -17.47 -4.57
CA ALA A 194 9.16 -16.60 -5.70
C ALA A 194 9.23 -17.40 -7.01
N GLY A 195 8.51 -16.95 -8.04
CA GLY A 195 8.44 -17.63 -9.34
C GLY A 195 7.53 -18.87 -9.38
N CYS A 196 6.86 -19.24 -8.28
CA CYS A 196 5.87 -20.32 -8.29
C CYS A 196 4.65 -19.91 -9.15
N PRO A 197 4.27 -20.72 -10.18
CA PRO A 197 3.12 -20.39 -11.02
C PRO A 197 1.77 -20.73 -10.36
N GLY A 198 1.75 -21.11 -9.09
CA GLY A 198 0.53 -21.46 -8.36
C GLY A 198 0.14 -22.94 -8.46
N CYS A 199 -0.70 -23.39 -7.52
CA CYS A 199 -1.13 -24.78 -7.41
C CYS A 199 -1.87 -25.26 -8.67
N LYS A 200 -2.74 -24.43 -9.25
CA LYS A 200 -3.52 -24.77 -10.44
C LYS A 200 -2.69 -24.91 -11.72
N GLN A 201 -1.44 -24.44 -11.71
CA GLN A 201 -0.47 -24.58 -12.81
C GLN A 201 0.68 -25.51 -12.46
N ASN A 202 0.44 -26.47 -11.56
CA ASN A 202 1.42 -27.48 -11.10
C ASN A 202 2.68 -26.85 -10.45
N GLY A 203 2.55 -25.66 -9.90
CA GLY A 203 3.67 -24.92 -9.33
C GLY A 203 4.10 -25.33 -7.93
N CYS A 204 3.25 -26.07 -7.22
CA CYS A 204 3.63 -26.60 -5.93
C CYS A 204 4.62 -27.77 -6.10
N ALA A 205 5.77 -27.71 -5.46
CA ALA A 205 6.79 -28.78 -5.55
C ALA A 205 6.26 -30.17 -5.14
N ALA A 206 5.26 -30.20 -4.26
CA ALA A 206 4.63 -31.43 -3.78
C ALA A 206 3.29 -31.78 -4.47
N TYR A 207 2.96 -31.18 -5.60
CA TYR A 207 1.64 -31.37 -6.23
C TYR A 207 1.33 -32.82 -6.56
N ALA A 208 2.32 -33.58 -7.00
CA ALA A 208 2.17 -35.00 -7.39
C ALA A 208 1.77 -35.90 -6.19
N GLU A 209 2.18 -35.55 -4.98
CA GLU A 209 1.90 -36.29 -3.74
C GLU A 209 0.79 -35.63 -2.92
N CYS A 210 0.28 -34.50 -3.35
CA CYS A 210 -0.71 -33.74 -2.58
C CYS A 210 -2.09 -34.40 -2.66
N ALA A 211 -2.57 -34.88 -1.51
CA ALA A 211 -3.87 -35.53 -1.41
C ALA A 211 -5.05 -34.66 -1.85
N ASN A 212 -4.97 -33.33 -1.63
CA ASN A 212 -5.99 -32.39 -2.09
C ASN A 212 -5.92 -32.18 -3.59
N TYR A 213 -4.72 -32.03 -4.15
CA TYR A 213 -4.50 -31.88 -5.59
C TYR A 213 -5.07 -33.09 -6.35
N GLY A 214 -4.60 -34.31 -6.02
CA GLY A 214 -5.06 -35.54 -6.70
C GLY A 214 -6.56 -35.78 -6.54
N CYS A 215 -7.15 -35.45 -5.38
CA CYS A 215 -8.59 -35.62 -5.15
C CYS A 215 -9.42 -34.67 -6.02
N VAL A 216 -9.04 -33.40 -6.09
CA VAL A 216 -9.78 -32.33 -6.81
C VAL A 216 -9.64 -32.51 -8.32
N THR A 217 -8.44 -32.75 -8.83
CA THR A 217 -8.19 -32.96 -10.25
C THR A 217 -8.83 -34.26 -10.77
N GLY A 218 -8.78 -35.35 -9.97
CA GLY A 218 -9.43 -36.61 -10.32
C GLY A 218 -10.96 -36.54 -10.31
N ARG A 219 -11.57 -35.50 -9.75
CA ARG A 219 -13.01 -35.25 -9.73
C ARG A 219 -13.43 -34.08 -10.62
N GLU A 220 -12.50 -33.47 -11.34
CA GLU A 220 -12.72 -32.31 -12.22
C GLU A 220 -13.38 -31.13 -11.50
N LEU A 221 -12.96 -30.84 -10.24
CA LEU A 221 -13.45 -29.70 -9.42
C LEU A 221 -12.51 -28.53 -9.50
N GLU A 222 -13.02 -27.32 -9.28
CA GLU A 222 -12.22 -26.09 -9.17
C GLU A 222 -11.47 -25.98 -7.82
N GLY A 223 -11.97 -26.68 -6.81
CA GLY A 223 -11.37 -26.72 -5.48
C GLY A 223 -12.14 -27.59 -4.49
N CYS A 224 -11.55 -27.78 -3.31
CA CYS A 224 -12.19 -28.56 -2.25
C CYS A 224 -13.54 -27.96 -1.82
N TRP A 225 -13.76 -26.68 -2.03
CA TRP A 225 -15.02 -25.99 -1.72
C TRP A 225 -16.21 -26.44 -2.57
N GLU A 226 -15.99 -27.04 -3.75
CA GLU A 226 -17.05 -27.58 -4.58
C GLU A 226 -17.41 -29.04 -4.22
N CYS A 227 -16.57 -29.69 -3.42
CA CYS A 227 -16.73 -31.08 -3.08
C CYS A 227 -17.96 -31.31 -2.18
N ARG A 228 -18.76 -32.32 -2.49
CA ARG A 228 -19.93 -32.73 -1.65
C ARG A 228 -19.52 -33.28 -0.29
N GLU A 229 -18.29 -33.82 -0.19
CA GLU A 229 -17.72 -34.36 1.04
C GLU A 229 -17.03 -33.29 1.89
N PHE A 230 -17.02 -32.01 1.46
CA PHE A 230 -16.42 -30.92 2.23
C PHE A 230 -17.33 -30.51 3.41
N PRO A 231 -16.76 -30.30 4.62
CA PRO A 231 -15.37 -30.43 4.99
C PRO A 231 -14.90 -31.85 5.22
N CYS A 232 -13.75 -32.22 4.67
CA CYS A 232 -13.11 -33.51 4.93
C CYS A 232 -11.73 -33.31 5.61
N GLY A 233 -11.26 -34.34 6.30
CA GLY A 233 -9.98 -34.28 7.02
C GLY A 233 -8.75 -34.66 6.16
N ARG A 234 -8.76 -34.44 4.83
CA ARG A 234 -7.66 -34.85 3.95
C ARG A 234 -6.62 -33.74 3.79
N GLY A 235 -5.35 -34.14 3.86
CA GLY A 235 -4.22 -33.28 3.51
C GLY A 235 -4.24 -31.94 4.26
N LEU A 236 -4.18 -30.84 3.53
CA LEU A 236 -4.13 -29.49 4.09
C LEU A 236 -5.44 -29.03 4.75
N LEU A 237 -6.59 -29.69 4.44
CA LEU A 237 -7.84 -29.42 5.15
C LEU A 237 -7.86 -29.86 6.62
N GLN A 238 -6.78 -30.47 7.11
CA GLN A 238 -6.55 -30.66 8.55
C GLN A 238 -6.15 -29.35 9.25
N LYS A 239 -5.65 -28.35 8.49
CA LYS A 239 -5.26 -27.04 9.03
C LYS A 239 -6.46 -26.10 9.05
N PRO A 240 -6.72 -25.40 10.18
CA PRO A 240 -7.82 -24.43 10.28
C PRO A 240 -7.82 -23.40 9.17
N LYS A 241 -6.63 -22.81 8.84
CA LYS A 241 -6.47 -21.82 7.77
C LYS A 241 -7.01 -22.31 6.42
N ALA A 242 -6.57 -23.49 5.96
CA ALA A 242 -6.97 -24.01 4.66
C ALA A 242 -8.48 -24.34 4.63
N ARG A 243 -8.99 -24.89 5.74
CA ARG A 243 -10.40 -25.25 5.88
C ARG A 243 -11.31 -24.03 5.93
N ALA A 244 -10.94 -23.00 6.70
CA ALA A 244 -11.66 -21.73 6.76
C ALA A 244 -11.72 -21.03 5.40
N PHE A 245 -10.59 -20.95 4.69
CA PHE A 245 -10.58 -20.32 3.36
C PHE A 245 -11.42 -21.10 2.34
N ALA A 246 -11.37 -22.44 2.37
CA ALA A 246 -12.21 -23.24 1.52
C ALA A 246 -13.70 -23.12 1.88
N ALA A 247 -14.05 -23.03 3.18
CA ALA A 247 -15.41 -22.77 3.63
C ALA A 247 -15.91 -21.40 3.17
N PHE A 248 -15.09 -20.36 3.31
CA PHE A 248 -15.39 -19.00 2.84
C PHE A 248 -15.59 -18.97 1.32
N ALA A 249 -14.71 -19.64 0.55
CA ALA A 249 -14.86 -19.73 -0.90
C ALA A 249 -16.14 -20.45 -1.32
N LYS A 250 -16.56 -21.47 -0.56
CA LYS A 250 -17.82 -22.20 -0.79
C LYS A 250 -19.04 -21.30 -0.60
N GLU A 251 -19.03 -20.45 0.41
CA GLU A 251 -20.17 -19.61 0.78
C GLU A 251 -20.22 -18.30 -0.04
N HIS A 252 -19.06 -17.67 -0.24
CA HIS A 252 -18.97 -16.31 -0.79
C HIS A 252 -18.28 -16.22 -2.15
N GLY A 253 -17.69 -17.32 -2.63
CA GLY A 253 -16.92 -17.36 -3.87
C GLY A 253 -15.44 -16.99 -3.71
N VAL A 254 -14.64 -17.44 -4.67
CA VAL A 254 -13.17 -17.26 -4.68
C VAL A 254 -12.77 -15.79 -4.83
N GLU A 255 -13.47 -15.02 -5.65
CA GLU A 255 -13.20 -13.61 -5.86
C GLU A 255 -13.35 -12.82 -4.55
N ARG A 256 -14.42 -13.06 -3.81
CA ARG A 256 -14.65 -12.42 -2.52
C ARG A 256 -13.58 -12.79 -1.49
N LEU A 257 -13.12 -14.05 -1.49
CA LEU A 257 -11.99 -14.47 -0.67
C LEU A 257 -10.73 -13.68 -1.01
N MET A 258 -10.41 -13.54 -2.30
CA MET A 258 -9.24 -12.76 -2.74
C MET A 258 -9.36 -11.28 -2.37
N ASP A 259 -10.55 -10.67 -2.46
CA ASP A 259 -10.78 -9.29 -2.04
C ASP A 259 -10.52 -9.09 -0.55
N CYS A 260 -10.98 -10.01 0.30
CA CYS A 260 -10.72 -9.96 1.74
C CYS A 260 -9.23 -10.10 2.05
N LEU A 261 -8.55 -11.05 1.40
CA LEU A 261 -7.12 -11.28 1.56
C LEU A 261 -6.30 -10.07 1.13
N GLU A 262 -6.64 -9.46 -0.01
CA GLU A 262 -5.99 -8.25 -0.53
C GLU A 262 -6.19 -7.06 0.41
N ARG A 263 -7.42 -6.81 0.85
CA ARG A 263 -7.70 -5.77 1.85
C ARG A 263 -6.89 -5.95 3.13
N ASN A 264 -6.86 -7.18 3.65
CA ASN A 264 -6.17 -7.50 4.89
C ASN A 264 -4.64 -7.37 4.75
N GLN A 265 -4.10 -7.77 3.59
CA GLN A 265 -2.69 -7.61 3.29
C GLN A 265 -2.28 -6.13 3.25
N ARG A 266 -3.12 -5.26 2.68
CA ARG A 266 -2.94 -3.80 2.71
C ARG A 266 -3.00 -3.24 4.14
N ALA A 267 -3.81 -3.84 5.00
CA ALA A 267 -3.89 -3.51 6.43
C ALA A 267 -2.76 -4.14 7.28
N GLY A 268 -1.74 -4.74 6.63
CA GLY A 268 -0.57 -5.28 7.31
C GLY A 268 -0.76 -6.68 7.91
N ILE A 269 -1.82 -7.41 7.53
CA ILE A 269 -2.00 -8.81 7.91
C ILE A 269 -1.12 -9.68 7.01
N VAL A 270 -0.20 -10.40 7.60
CA VAL A 270 0.85 -11.15 6.92
C VAL A 270 0.42 -12.59 6.69
N TYR A 271 0.40 -13.02 5.44
CA TYR A 271 0.04 -14.40 5.09
C TYR A 271 1.16 -15.39 5.40
N HIS A 272 2.42 -15.02 5.07
CA HIS A 272 3.62 -15.74 5.47
C HIS A 272 4.64 -14.76 6.05
N TYR A 273 5.16 -15.05 7.22
CA TYR A 273 6.32 -14.32 7.76
C TYR A 273 7.58 -14.64 6.93
N PRO A 274 8.51 -13.71 6.78
CA PRO A 274 9.74 -13.92 6.01
C PRO A 274 10.48 -15.20 6.41
N GLY A 275 10.79 -16.05 5.42
CA GLY A 275 11.50 -17.31 5.62
C GLY A 275 10.64 -18.48 6.13
N GLY A 276 9.30 -18.34 6.14
CA GLY A 276 8.41 -19.40 6.64
C GLY A 276 7.08 -19.49 5.90
N PHE A 277 6.33 -20.57 6.19
CA PHE A 277 4.98 -20.78 5.64
C PHE A 277 3.86 -20.55 6.66
N THR A 278 4.18 -19.86 7.75
CA THR A 278 3.21 -19.44 8.77
C THR A 278 3.06 -17.92 8.77
N GLY A 279 1.92 -17.42 9.19
CA GLY A 279 1.61 -16.01 9.28
C GLY A 279 0.42 -15.76 10.20
N ASP A 280 -0.17 -14.58 10.10
CA ASP A 280 -1.27 -14.17 10.98
C ASP A 280 -2.51 -15.05 10.90
N TYR A 281 -2.75 -15.71 9.75
CA TYR A 281 -3.88 -16.63 9.57
C TYR A 281 -3.64 -18.04 10.12
N ASP A 282 -2.47 -18.33 10.69
CA ASP A 282 -2.19 -19.64 11.31
C ASP A 282 -2.74 -19.67 12.75
N LEU A 283 -4.03 -19.44 12.88
CA LEU A 283 -4.78 -19.40 14.13
C LEU A 283 -5.29 -20.79 14.53
N PRO A 284 -5.59 -21.01 15.83
CA PRO A 284 -5.98 -22.31 16.36
C PRO A 284 -7.30 -22.88 15.81
N THR A 285 -8.26 -21.99 15.48
CA THR A 285 -9.60 -22.38 15.07
C THR A 285 -10.00 -21.76 13.72
N GLU A 286 -10.96 -22.42 13.02
CA GLU A 286 -11.54 -21.90 11.79
C GLU A 286 -12.29 -20.59 12.01
N GLU A 287 -12.97 -20.46 13.16
CA GLU A 287 -13.76 -19.28 13.51
C GLU A 287 -12.85 -18.03 13.65
N GLU A 288 -11.71 -18.19 14.33
CA GLU A 288 -10.72 -17.11 14.44
C GLU A 288 -10.12 -16.69 13.08
N VAL A 289 -9.87 -17.69 12.20
CA VAL A 289 -9.40 -17.41 10.83
C VAL A 289 -10.45 -16.66 10.02
N LEU A 290 -11.72 -17.06 10.12
CA LEU A 290 -12.82 -16.39 9.43
C LEU A 290 -13.05 -14.98 9.97
N ASP A 291 -13.01 -14.79 11.29
CA ASP A 291 -13.12 -13.44 11.89
C ASP A 291 -12.00 -12.52 11.40
N LEU A 292 -10.75 -13.00 11.40
CA LEU A 292 -9.62 -12.24 10.86
C LEU A 292 -9.77 -11.95 9.36
N LEU A 293 -10.28 -12.90 8.59
CA LEU A 293 -10.48 -12.74 7.15
C LEU A 293 -11.54 -11.67 6.86
N GLU A 294 -12.66 -11.69 7.57
CA GLU A 294 -13.79 -10.79 7.33
C GLU A 294 -13.58 -9.38 7.92
N ASN A 295 -13.07 -9.32 9.13
CA ASN A 295 -13.04 -8.09 9.92
C ASN A 295 -11.65 -7.44 10.02
N GLY A 296 -10.59 -8.18 9.64
CA GLY A 296 -9.21 -7.70 9.81
C GLY A 296 -8.78 -7.76 11.29
N ARG A 297 -7.69 -7.06 11.61
CA ARG A 297 -7.31 -6.81 13.01
C ARG A 297 -8.23 -5.75 13.59
N ARG A 298 -8.80 -6.03 14.75
CA ARG A 298 -9.60 -5.07 15.51
C ARG A 298 -8.70 -4.07 16.22
#